data_bfcd9991297133b3de3497d58311041b
#
_entry.id   bfcd9991297133b3de3497d58311041b
#
_cell.length_a   1.000
_cell.length_b   1.000
_cell.length_c   1.000
_cell.angle_alpha   90.00
_cell.angle_beta   90.00
_cell.angle_gamma   90.00
#
_symmetry.space_group_name_H-M   'P 1'
#
loop_
_entity.id
_entity.type
_entity.pdbx_description
1 polymer ?
#
loop_
_entity_poly.entity_id
_entity_poly.type
_entity_poly.pdbx_seq_one_letter_code
_entity_poly.pdbx_strand_id
1 'polypeptide(L)'
;LRRARADAAAVGADLVVTSELVVCGYPPEDLVVRPIVNDTIRTEIEALAAETADGGPALLVGSPWRDGGKLHNAALLLDGGEIAAVRFKYDLPNYGVFDEKRVFDAGPLPGPVNFRGVRLGVMVCEDMWTDEVAECLQESGAEILVVLNGSPYQQDKWDIRLNLAVARATECGLP
;
A
#
# COMPACT_ATOMS: atom_id res chain seq x y z
N LEU A 1 0.35 -12.23 -8.33
CA LEU A 1 0.72 -12.19 -6.91
C LEU A 1 1.23 -13.56 -6.44
N ARG A 2 0.51 -14.67 -6.63
CA ARG A 2 0.91 -16.03 -6.20
C ARG A 2 2.30 -16.44 -6.71
N ARG A 3 2.60 -16.16 -7.99
CA ARG A 3 3.93 -16.45 -8.55
C ARG A 3 5.02 -15.60 -7.88
N ALA A 4 4.80 -14.29 -7.71
CA ALA A 4 5.77 -13.43 -7.04
C ALA A 4 6.04 -13.88 -5.58
N ARG A 5 4.99 -14.34 -4.87
CA ARG A 5 5.13 -14.92 -3.53
C ARG A 5 5.96 -16.21 -3.54
N ALA A 6 5.73 -17.09 -4.52
CA ALA A 6 6.52 -18.33 -4.66
C ALA A 6 7.99 -18.04 -4.99
N ASP A 7 8.25 -17.09 -5.89
CA ASP A 7 9.60 -16.66 -6.24
C ASP A 7 10.32 -16.03 -5.01
N ALA A 8 9.61 -15.24 -4.20
CA ALA A 8 10.12 -14.67 -2.95
C ALA A 8 10.42 -15.74 -1.90
N ALA A 9 9.57 -16.75 -1.76
CA ALA A 9 9.80 -17.88 -0.86
C ALA A 9 11.08 -18.65 -1.24
N ALA A 10 11.35 -18.80 -2.53
CA ALA A 10 12.55 -19.49 -3.01
C ALA A 10 13.87 -18.80 -2.64
N VAL A 11 13.85 -17.50 -2.36
CA VAL A 11 14.99 -16.70 -1.93
C VAL A 11 14.97 -16.35 -0.43
N GLY A 12 14.01 -16.89 0.31
CA GLY A 12 13.90 -16.67 1.76
C GLY A 12 13.43 -15.28 2.17
N ALA A 13 12.67 -14.60 1.32
CA ALA A 13 12.09 -13.31 1.69
C ALA A 13 10.95 -13.47 2.70
N ASP A 14 10.81 -12.55 3.64
CA ASP A 14 9.74 -12.52 4.64
C ASP A 14 8.48 -11.83 4.13
N LEU A 15 8.64 -10.82 3.26
CA LEU A 15 7.56 -9.96 2.80
C LEU A 15 7.70 -9.67 1.30
N VAL A 16 6.59 -9.74 0.58
CA VAL A 16 6.47 -9.21 -0.79
C VAL A 16 5.69 -7.92 -0.75
N VAL A 17 6.30 -6.83 -1.18
CA VAL A 17 5.63 -5.53 -1.33
C VAL A 17 5.25 -5.34 -2.79
N THR A 18 4.00 -4.96 -3.03
CA THR A 18 3.50 -4.72 -4.38
C THR A 18 3.36 -3.23 -4.69
N SER A 19 3.03 -2.91 -5.94
CA SER A 19 2.67 -1.54 -6.30
C SER A 19 1.28 -1.15 -5.79
N GLU A 20 1.02 0.15 -5.76
CA GLU A 20 -0.30 0.73 -5.53
C GLU A 20 -1.33 0.13 -6.48
N LEU A 21 -2.53 -0.21 -5.95
CA LEU A 21 -3.67 -0.76 -6.69
C LEU A 21 -3.32 -1.94 -7.64
N VAL A 22 -2.29 -2.73 -7.32
CA VAL A 22 -1.83 -3.84 -8.17
C VAL A 22 -2.94 -4.83 -8.55
N VAL A 23 -3.97 -4.94 -7.72
CA VAL A 23 -5.08 -5.90 -7.91
C VAL A 23 -5.99 -5.51 -9.06
N CYS A 24 -6.16 -4.21 -9.32
CA CYS A 24 -7.03 -3.71 -10.40
C CYS A 24 -6.27 -2.88 -11.44
N GLY A 25 -5.02 -2.50 -11.17
CA GLY A 25 -4.22 -1.59 -11.99
C GLY A 25 -4.44 -0.11 -11.63
N TYR A 26 -3.48 0.74 -12.01
CA TYR A 26 -3.53 2.18 -11.81
C TYR A 26 -3.45 2.90 -13.17
N PRO A 27 -4.29 3.89 -13.47
CA PRO A 27 -5.46 4.34 -12.72
C PRO A 27 -6.64 3.35 -12.82
N PRO A 28 -7.44 3.19 -11.74
CA PRO A 28 -8.52 2.21 -11.71
C PRO A 28 -9.78 2.67 -12.44
N GLU A 29 -9.87 3.95 -12.79
CA GLU A 29 -11.00 4.59 -13.45
C GLU A 29 -12.34 4.29 -12.74
N ASP A 30 -13.45 4.26 -13.47
CA ASP A 30 -14.78 3.97 -12.93
C ASP A 30 -15.02 2.48 -12.59
N LEU A 31 -14.04 1.61 -12.82
CA LEU A 31 -14.18 0.19 -12.49
C LEU A 31 -14.34 -0.03 -10.99
N VAL A 32 -13.60 0.73 -10.18
CA VAL A 32 -13.59 0.55 -8.72
C VAL A 32 -14.86 1.01 -8.02
N VAL A 33 -15.71 1.82 -8.67
CA VAL A 33 -17.01 2.20 -8.07
C VAL A 33 -18.08 1.13 -8.29
N ARG A 34 -17.82 0.13 -9.14
CA ARG A 34 -18.77 -0.96 -9.41
C ARG A 34 -18.78 -2.00 -8.29
N PRO A 35 -19.93 -2.32 -7.67
CA PRO A 35 -20.00 -3.30 -6.58
C PRO A 35 -19.37 -4.64 -6.93
N ILE A 36 -19.71 -5.20 -8.11
CA ILE A 36 -19.20 -6.49 -8.53
C ILE A 36 -17.67 -6.57 -8.60
N VAL A 37 -17.00 -5.47 -8.96
CA VAL A 37 -15.53 -5.40 -8.98
C VAL A 37 -14.98 -5.46 -7.56
N ASN A 38 -15.57 -4.69 -6.64
CA ASN A 38 -15.16 -4.70 -5.23
C ASN A 38 -15.40 -6.06 -4.55
N ASP A 39 -16.53 -6.70 -4.84
CA ASP A 39 -16.87 -8.02 -4.28
C ASP A 39 -15.88 -9.08 -4.79
N THR A 40 -15.54 -9.04 -6.08
CA THR A 40 -14.53 -9.93 -6.66
C THR A 40 -13.15 -9.70 -6.05
N ILE A 41 -12.72 -8.44 -5.93
CA ILE A 41 -11.44 -8.09 -5.31
C ILE A 41 -11.39 -8.58 -3.87
N ARG A 42 -12.44 -8.36 -3.09
CA ARG A 42 -12.51 -8.84 -1.70
C ARG A 42 -12.33 -10.35 -1.62
N THR A 43 -13.06 -11.10 -2.43
CA THR A 43 -12.99 -12.56 -2.48
C THR A 43 -11.57 -13.04 -2.80
N GLU A 44 -10.91 -12.42 -3.80
CA GLU A 44 -9.55 -12.81 -4.19
C GLU A 44 -8.50 -12.42 -3.14
N ILE A 45 -8.65 -11.29 -2.46
CA ILE A 45 -7.78 -10.88 -1.36
C ILE A 45 -7.93 -11.82 -0.17
N GLU A 46 -9.14 -12.20 0.20
CA GLU A 46 -9.41 -13.14 1.28
C GLU A 46 -8.83 -14.53 0.95
N ALA A 47 -8.94 -14.97 -0.31
CA ALA A 47 -8.31 -16.20 -0.77
C ALA A 47 -6.77 -16.14 -0.71
N LEU A 48 -6.16 -15.03 -1.14
CA LEU A 48 -4.72 -14.81 -1.04
C LEU A 48 -4.26 -14.76 0.43
N ALA A 49 -5.03 -14.12 1.31
CA ALA A 49 -4.75 -14.08 2.74
C ALA A 49 -4.71 -15.51 3.31
N ALA A 50 -5.72 -16.33 3.02
CA ALA A 50 -5.78 -17.72 3.49
C ALA A 50 -4.55 -18.55 3.06
N GLU A 51 -3.99 -18.29 1.87
CA GLU A 51 -2.79 -18.95 1.37
C GLU A 51 -1.53 -18.64 2.21
N THR A 52 -1.50 -17.52 2.94
CA THR A 52 -0.36 -17.15 3.80
C THR A 52 -0.29 -17.94 5.10
N ALA A 53 -1.27 -18.80 5.40
CA ALA A 53 -1.25 -19.70 6.55
C ALA A 53 -0.13 -20.75 6.52
N ASP A 54 0.53 -20.92 5.37
CA ASP A 54 1.65 -21.86 5.17
C ASP A 54 2.96 -21.42 5.86
N GLY A 55 3.00 -20.22 6.44
CA GLY A 55 4.18 -19.65 7.11
C GLY A 55 5.26 -19.13 6.15
N GLY A 56 4.98 -19.06 4.85
CA GLY A 56 5.84 -18.45 3.84
C GLY A 56 5.82 -16.91 3.89
N PRO A 57 6.31 -16.23 2.81
CA PRO A 57 6.30 -14.77 2.74
C PRO A 57 4.90 -14.19 2.90
N ALA A 58 4.79 -13.14 3.70
CA ALA A 58 3.60 -12.29 3.74
C ALA A 58 3.47 -11.45 2.46
N LEU A 59 2.30 -10.89 2.22
CA LEU A 59 2.04 -9.99 1.10
C LEU A 59 1.56 -8.63 1.63
N LEU A 60 2.19 -7.54 1.19
CA LEU A 60 1.67 -6.18 1.36
C LEU A 60 1.13 -5.72 0.01
N VAL A 61 -0.21 -5.69 -0.12
CA VAL A 61 -0.91 -5.60 -1.40
C VAL A 61 -1.66 -4.28 -1.54
N GLY A 62 -1.40 -3.55 -2.63
CA GLY A 62 -2.19 -2.36 -3.01
C GLY A 62 -3.52 -2.75 -3.64
N SER A 63 -4.63 -2.30 -3.06
CA SER A 63 -5.99 -2.67 -3.49
C SER A 63 -7.00 -1.58 -3.19
N PRO A 64 -8.05 -1.41 -4.01
CA PRO A 64 -9.25 -0.72 -3.55
C PRO A 64 -9.89 -1.55 -2.44
N TRP A 65 -10.38 -0.88 -1.41
CA TRP A 65 -10.99 -1.54 -0.26
C TRP A 65 -12.18 -0.78 0.30
N ARG A 66 -13.31 -1.48 0.45
CA ARG A 66 -14.51 -0.90 1.08
C ARG A 66 -14.50 -1.15 2.57
N ASP A 67 -14.66 -0.06 3.32
CA ASP A 67 -14.82 -0.06 4.76
C ASP A 67 -15.84 1.01 5.20
N GLY A 68 -16.73 0.68 6.13
CA GLY A 68 -17.70 1.62 6.67
C GLY A 68 -18.59 2.34 5.63
N GLY A 69 -18.83 1.70 4.46
CA GLY A 69 -19.59 2.29 3.36
C GLY A 69 -18.77 3.19 2.43
N LYS A 70 -17.50 3.45 2.75
CA LYS A 70 -16.54 4.23 1.95
C LYS A 70 -15.68 3.32 1.09
N LEU A 71 -15.11 3.87 0.02
CA LEU A 71 -14.15 3.20 -0.84
C LEU A 71 -12.79 3.88 -0.70
N HIS A 72 -11.77 3.13 -0.35
CA HIS A 72 -10.43 3.62 -0.13
C HIS A 72 -9.41 2.99 -1.11
N ASN A 73 -8.39 3.75 -1.45
CA ASN A 73 -7.13 3.21 -1.96
C ASN A 73 -6.34 2.71 -0.73
N ALA A 74 -5.99 1.44 -0.69
CA ALA A 74 -5.48 0.82 0.53
C ALA A 74 -4.27 -0.08 0.28
N ALA A 75 -3.47 -0.25 1.33
CA ALA A 75 -2.47 -1.30 1.46
C ALA A 75 -2.96 -2.32 2.50
N LEU A 76 -2.98 -3.61 2.13
CA LEU A 76 -3.40 -4.70 2.99
C LEU A 76 -2.21 -5.62 3.29
N LEU A 77 -1.93 -5.86 4.55
CA LEU A 77 -0.98 -6.88 4.98
C LEU A 77 -1.70 -8.22 5.13
N LEU A 78 -1.30 -9.19 4.32
CA LEU A 78 -1.79 -10.55 4.36
C LEU A 78 -0.70 -11.43 4.98
N ASP A 79 -0.94 -11.95 6.18
CA ASP A 79 0.01 -12.79 6.92
C ASP A 79 -0.73 -13.77 7.83
N GLY A 80 -0.19 -14.97 8.02
CA GLY A 80 -0.72 -15.96 8.95
C GLY A 80 -2.12 -16.47 8.62
N GLY A 81 -2.56 -16.37 7.37
CA GLY A 81 -3.88 -16.84 6.92
C GLY A 81 -4.99 -15.78 6.96
N GLU A 82 -4.67 -14.53 7.30
CA GLU A 82 -5.64 -13.45 7.48
C GLU A 82 -5.18 -12.12 6.90
N ILE A 83 -6.10 -11.16 6.81
CA ILE A 83 -5.78 -9.75 6.56
C ILE A 83 -5.37 -9.15 7.90
N ALA A 84 -4.05 -9.19 8.19
CA ALA A 84 -3.50 -8.79 9.48
C ALA A 84 -3.58 -7.27 9.73
N ALA A 85 -3.56 -6.46 8.67
CA ALA A 85 -3.74 -5.01 8.77
C ALA A 85 -4.24 -4.41 7.47
N VAL A 86 -4.93 -3.27 7.59
CA VAL A 86 -5.36 -2.41 6.47
C VAL A 86 -4.88 -0.99 6.74
N ARG A 87 -4.30 -0.35 5.72
CA ARG A 87 -3.92 1.07 5.74
C ARG A 87 -4.56 1.76 4.56
N PHE A 88 -5.30 2.81 4.83
CA PHE A 88 -5.92 3.65 3.82
C PHE A 88 -4.99 4.78 3.44
N LYS A 89 -4.92 5.10 2.16
CA LYS A 89 -4.21 6.26 1.64
C LYS A 89 -4.81 7.54 2.25
N TYR A 90 -3.94 8.39 2.79
CA TYR A 90 -4.32 9.66 3.39
C TYR A 90 -4.38 10.77 2.33
N ASP A 91 -3.31 10.93 1.55
CA ASP A 91 -3.20 11.95 0.51
C ASP A 91 -3.73 11.43 -0.83
N LEU A 92 -4.86 11.97 -1.28
CA LEU A 92 -5.47 11.64 -2.57
C LEU A 92 -5.09 12.71 -3.60
N PRO A 93 -4.23 12.40 -4.60
CA PRO A 93 -3.88 13.36 -5.64
C PRO A 93 -5.10 13.65 -6.53
N ASN A 94 -5.28 14.94 -6.86
CA ASN A 94 -6.37 15.42 -7.71
C ASN A 94 -5.88 16.55 -8.60
N TYR A 95 -4.79 16.30 -9.32
CA TYR A 95 -4.12 17.25 -10.22
C TYR A 95 -3.52 16.50 -11.42
N GLY A 96 -3.33 17.19 -12.54
CA GLY A 96 -2.75 16.61 -13.76
C GLY A 96 -3.59 15.43 -14.26
N VAL A 97 -3.02 14.21 -14.23
CA VAL A 97 -3.67 12.97 -14.65
C VAL A 97 -4.38 12.25 -13.50
N PHE A 98 -4.29 12.77 -12.29
CA PHE A 98 -4.86 12.14 -11.10
C PHE A 98 -6.26 12.68 -10.80
N ASP A 99 -7.18 11.77 -10.48
CA ASP A 99 -8.58 12.06 -10.13
C ASP A 99 -9.07 11.14 -9.00
N GLU A 100 -8.22 10.93 -7.99
CA GLU A 100 -8.52 9.98 -6.93
C GLU A 100 -9.66 10.42 -6.02
N LYS A 101 -9.79 11.73 -5.76
CA LYS A 101 -10.87 12.28 -4.91
C LYS A 101 -12.27 12.05 -5.47
N ARG A 102 -12.39 11.73 -6.75
CA ARG A 102 -13.68 11.38 -7.37
C ARG A 102 -14.14 9.99 -7.00
N VAL A 103 -13.22 9.07 -6.76
CA VAL A 103 -13.52 7.64 -6.59
C VAL A 103 -13.17 7.09 -5.22
N PHE A 104 -12.25 7.73 -4.48
CA PHE A 104 -11.81 7.27 -3.18
C PHE A 104 -12.07 8.29 -2.07
N ASP A 105 -12.35 7.78 -0.89
CA ASP A 105 -12.34 8.53 0.37
C ASP A 105 -10.94 8.48 1.00
N ALA A 106 -10.45 9.61 1.51
CA ALA A 106 -9.20 9.67 2.25
C ALA A 106 -9.28 8.86 3.56
N GLY A 107 -8.18 8.21 3.91
CA GLY A 107 -8.01 7.59 5.21
C GLY A 107 -7.64 8.60 6.31
N PRO A 108 -7.64 8.17 7.57
CA PRO A 108 -7.00 8.93 8.65
C PRO A 108 -5.48 8.86 8.54
N LEU A 109 -4.77 9.75 9.23
CA LEU A 109 -3.32 9.63 9.43
C LEU A 109 -2.99 8.23 9.99
N PRO A 110 -2.08 7.48 9.35
CA PRO A 110 -1.83 6.09 9.70
C PRO A 110 -0.84 5.94 10.87
N GLY A 111 -1.07 4.95 11.72
CA GLY A 111 -0.03 4.43 12.61
C GLY A 111 0.74 3.28 11.94
N PRO A 112 1.89 2.83 12.50
CA PRO A 112 2.65 1.71 11.95
C PRO A 112 1.89 0.38 12.04
N VAL A 113 2.24 -0.54 11.14
CA VAL A 113 1.75 -1.91 11.12
C VAL A 113 2.78 -2.82 11.81
N ASN A 114 2.36 -3.64 12.77
CA ASN A 114 3.24 -4.64 13.34
C ASN A 114 3.32 -5.85 12.39
N PHE A 115 4.52 -6.14 11.91
CA PHE A 115 4.81 -7.28 11.06
C PHE A 115 5.95 -8.10 11.68
N ARG A 116 5.62 -9.27 12.23
CA ARG A 116 6.60 -10.21 12.81
C ARG A 116 7.61 -9.56 13.76
N GLY A 117 7.14 -8.60 14.56
CA GLY A 117 7.96 -7.88 15.54
C GLY A 117 8.63 -6.61 15.02
N VAL A 118 8.48 -6.25 13.75
CA VAL A 118 8.94 -4.99 13.16
C VAL A 118 7.75 -4.06 12.91
N ARG A 119 7.89 -2.79 13.21
CA ARG A 119 6.84 -1.78 13.02
C ARG A 119 7.02 -1.08 11.66
N LEU A 120 6.22 -1.49 10.67
CA LEU A 120 6.27 -0.94 9.32
C LEU A 120 5.46 0.35 9.22
N GLY A 121 6.09 1.44 8.78
CA GLY A 121 5.45 2.68 8.36
C GLY A 121 4.97 2.56 6.92
N VAL A 122 3.73 2.14 6.72
CA VAL A 122 3.18 1.88 5.38
C VAL A 122 2.53 3.14 4.82
N MET A 123 3.00 3.56 3.64
CA MET A 123 2.52 4.69 2.85
C MET A 123 2.04 4.22 1.47
N VAL A 124 1.11 4.95 0.89
CA VAL A 124 0.62 4.69 -0.48
C VAL A 124 0.89 5.91 -1.36
N CYS A 125 1.87 5.78 -2.23
CA CYS A 125 2.24 6.70 -3.32
C CYS A 125 2.32 8.17 -2.87
N GLU A 126 1.24 8.95 -3.00
CA GLU A 126 1.17 10.38 -2.67
C GLU A 126 1.49 10.67 -1.19
N ASP A 127 1.22 9.74 -0.29
CA ASP A 127 1.55 9.88 1.14
C ASP A 127 3.05 10.16 1.39
N MET A 128 3.93 9.78 0.45
CA MET A 128 5.37 10.05 0.52
C MET A 128 5.72 11.48 0.03
N TRP A 129 4.82 12.14 -0.72
CA TRP A 129 5.12 13.44 -1.35
C TRP A 129 5.06 14.60 -0.37
N THR A 130 4.29 14.45 0.69
CA THR A 130 4.24 15.38 1.83
C THR A 130 5.01 14.79 3.02
N ASP A 131 5.33 15.58 4.01
CA ASP A 131 6.03 15.18 5.23
C ASP A 131 5.08 14.59 6.28
N GLU A 132 3.83 15.05 6.32
CA GLU A 132 2.85 14.79 7.38
C GLU A 132 2.67 13.29 7.70
N VAL A 133 2.53 12.43 6.67
CA VAL A 133 2.32 10.99 6.88
C VAL A 133 3.59 10.31 7.39
N ALA A 134 4.76 10.67 6.83
CA ALA A 134 6.03 10.09 7.24
C ALA A 134 6.40 10.49 8.67
N GLU A 135 6.20 11.76 9.05
CA GLU A 135 6.39 12.26 10.42
C GLU A 135 5.46 11.55 11.40
N CYS A 136 4.17 11.45 11.08
CA CYS A 136 3.20 10.75 11.93
C CYS A 136 3.60 9.29 12.16
N LEU A 137 4.07 8.59 11.14
CA LEU A 137 4.54 7.21 11.24
C LEU A 137 5.80 7.11 12.12
N GLN A 138 6.76 8.01 11.95
CA GLN A 138 7.99 8.08 12.73
C GLN A 138 7.68 8.37 14.22
N GLU A 139 6.87 9.38 14.51
CA GLU A 139 6.45 9.74 15.87
C GLU A 139 5.65 8.63 16.55
N SER A 140 4.88 7.87 15.77
CA SER A 140 4.15 6.69 16.25
C SER A 140 5.05 5.46 16.40
N GLY A 141 6.35 5.56 16.09
CA GLY A 141 7.38 4.55 16.31
C GLY A 141 7.50 3.52 15.20
N ALA A 142 7.29 3.89 13.94
CA ALA A 142 7.71 3.07 12.81
C ALA A 142 9.23 2.83 12.84
N GLU A 143 9.67 1.69 12.33
CA GLU A 143 11.08 1.30 12.28
C GLU A 143 11.61 1.24 10.83
N ILE A 144 10.72 1.02 9.87
CA ILE A 144 11.00 0.96 8.44
C ILE A 144 9.86 1.65 7.69
N LEU A 145 10.18 2.53 6.73
CA LEU A 145 9.19 3.12 5.83
C LEU A 145 9.02 2.23 4.59
N VAL A 146 7.79 1.92 4.24
CA VAL A 146 7.44 1.09 3.06
C VAL A 146 6.41 1.81 2.23
N VAL A 147 6.71 2.05 0.94
CA VAL A 147 5.86 2.79 0.03
C VAL A 147 5.37 1.93 -1.12
N LEU A 148 4.05 1.75 -1.23
CA LEU A 148 3.41 1.13 -2.39
C LEU A 148 3.20 2.21 -3.45
N ASN A 149 4.04 2.23 -4.49
CA ASN A 149 4.04 3.30 -5.47
C ASN A 149 3.44 2.86 -6.82
N GLY A 150 2.54 3.68 -7.39
CA GLY A 150 1.94 3.53 -8.71
C GLY A 150 2.14 4.76 -9.60
N SER A 151 3.10 5.62 -9.26
CA SER A 151 3.36 6.89 -9.96
C SER A 151 3.61 6.70 -11.46
N PRO A 152 2.90 7.42 -12.36
CA PRO A 152 3.08 7.31 -13.81
C PRO A 152 4.50 7.64 -14.25
N TYR A 153 4.93 7.02 -15.36
CA TYR A 153 6.19 7.38 -15.99
C TYR A 153 6.14 8.84 -16.49
N GLN A 154 7.20 9.56 -16.17
CA GLN A 154 7.45 10.92 -16.65
C GLN A 154 8.96 11.09 -16.85
N GLN A 155 9.37 11.75 -17.93
CA GLN A 155 10.77 11.75 -18.39
C GLN A 155 11.75 12.15 -17.27
N ASP A 156 11.55 13.20 -16.54
CA ASP A 156 12.49 13.67 -15.51
C ASP A 156 12.03 13.37 -14.06
N LYS A 157 11.10 12.44 -13.89
CA LYS A 157 10.48 12.14 -12.58
C LYS A 157 11.30 11.18 -11.73
N TRP A 158 12.28 10.50 -12.31
CA TRP A 158 13.15 9.56 -11.57
C TRP A 158 13.87 10.26 -10.42
N ASP A 159 14.58 11.33 -10.72
CA ASP A 159 15.35 12.08 -9.72
C ASP A 159 14.43 12.69 -8.65
N ILE A 160 13.26 13.18 -9.04
CA ILE A 160 12.28 13.73 -8.11
C ILE A 160 11.83 12.66 -7.10
N ARG A 161 11.46 11.47 -7.58
CA ARG A 161 11.04 10.36 -6.70
C ARG A 161 12.14 9.88 -5.78
N LEU A 162 13.36 9.74 -6.31
CA LEU A 162 14.51 9.36 -5.50
C LEU A 162 14.79 10.39 -4.42
N ASN A 163 14.80 11.67 -4.78
CA ASN A 163 15.04 12.76 -3.82
C ASN A 163 13.97 12.82 -2.73
N LEU A 164 12.69 12.57 -3.06
CA LEU A 164 11.60 12.49 -2.09
C LEU A 164 11.79 11.31 -1.13
N ALA A 165 12.12 10.13 -1.65
CA ALA A 165 12.38 8.96 -0.80
C ALA A 165 13.57 9.20 0.14
N VAL A 166 14.67 9.80 -0.38
CA VAL A 166 15.84 10.18 0.43
C VAL A 166 15.47 11.23 1.47
N ALA A 167 14.64 12.22 1.10
CA ALA A 167 14.17 13.24 2.05
C ALA A 167 13.40 12.59 3.20
N ARG A 168 12.38 11.76 2.92
CA ARG A 168 11.60 11.06 3.96
C ARG A 168 12.48 10.20 4.86
N ALA A 169 13.38 9.39 4.27
CA ALA A 169 14.30 8.56 5.04
C ALA A 169 15.23 9.40 5.94
N THR A 170 15.72 10.53 5.43
CA THR A 170 16.64 11.41 6.17
C THR A 170 15.93 12.16 7.28
N GLU A 171 14.76 12.73 7.00
CA GLU A 171 13.96 13.52 7.97
C GLU A 171 13.46 12.64 9.12
N CYS A 172 12.99 11.45 8.82
CA CYS A 172 12.53 10.50 9.84
C CYS A 172 13.66 9.72 10.51
N GLY A 173 14.86 9.69 9.93
CA GLY A 173 15.97 8.85 10.40
C GLY A 173 15.67 7.35 10.27
N LEU A 174 14.81 6.95 9.34
CA LEU A 174 14.35 5.57 9.11
C LEU A 174 14.75 5.07 7.72
N PRO A 175 15.07 3.76 7.57
CA PRO A 175 15.26 3.15 6.27
C PRO A 175 13.96 3.03 5.48
#